data_9f5e37f27b8afce46a40c9e98030beca
#
_entry.id   9f5e37f27b8afce46a40c9e98030beca
#
_cell.length_a   1.000
_cell.length_b   1.000
_cell.length_c   1.000
_cell.angle_alpha   90.00
_cell.angle_beta   90.00
_cell.angle_gamma   90.00
#
_symmetry.space_group_name_H-M   'P 1'
#
loop_
_entity.id
_entity.type
_entity.pdbx_description
1 polymer ?
#
loop_
_entity_poly.entity_id
_entity_poly.type
_entity_poly.pdbx_seq_one_letter_code
_entity_poly.pdbx_strand_id
1 'polypeptide(L)'
;VNTLASSVRVLLALIVCSSLSGCYVMQAALGQLDVSARREPIAELLSSPSTPDPLRRRLEYVAEAREFATRELSLPDNGSYTTYADVGRPYVVWNVFATPEFSVEPRRWCFPIAGCVVYRGYFNERAATRYALRRRMRGDDATVGGVAAYSTLGHFEDPVLNTMLGWNDAQLAGTLFHELAHQLVYVAGDSEFNEAFATVVEEAGLERWLKFKGLEKDLESWRLQRRRNVEFIQLLLATRERLKALYASGASPAEMRARKHEEFGRLKFEYTQLKARWGGYAGYDAWFNRALGNAHLVSAATYHGCVPGIRAILEQEGGDLPRFYARMKALANESKEARRSRLCT
;
A
#
# COMPACT_ATOMS: atom_id res chain seq x y z
N VAL A 1 47.65 4.88 -25.24
CA VAL A 1 47.35 5.79 -24.11
C VAL A 1 45.83 6.05 -24.00
N ASN A 2 45.09 6.11 -25.13
CA ASN A 2 43.63 6.43 -25.12
C ASN A 2 42.74 5.30 -24.58
N THR A 3 43.11 4.04 -24.69
CA THR A 3 42.31 2.88 -24.23
C THR A 3 42.31 2.74 -22.70
N LEU A 4 43.44 3.01 -22.02
CA LEU A 4 43.50 2.95 -20.57
C LEU A 4 42.69 4.07 -19.91
N ALA A 5 42.68 5.27 -20.47
CA ALA A 5 41.92 6.41 -19.99
C ALA A 5 40.40 6.17 -20.15
N SER A 6 40.00 5.48 -21.23
CA SER A 6 38.59 5.10 -21.47
C SER A 6 38.12 4.03 -20.48
N SER A 7 38.93 3.01 -20.20
CA SER A 7 38.63 1.95 -19.24
C SER A 7 38.54 2.47 -17.79
N VAL A 8 39.39 3.40 -17.40
CA VAL A 8 39.34 4.06 -16.08
C VAL A 8 38.10 4.92 -15.92
N ARG A 9 37.68 5.65 -16.98
CA ARG A 9 36.42 6.45 -16.96
C ARG A 9 35.16 5.57 -16.84
N VAL A 10 35.16 4.43 -17.56
CA VAL A 10 34.07 3.46 -17.46
C VAL A 10 34.00 2.83 -16.08
N LEU A 11 35.13 2.46 -15.51
CA LEU A 11 35.22 1.90 -14.15
C LEU A 11 34.80 2.91 -13.07
N LEU A 12 35.19 4.17 -13.19
CA LEU A 12 34.78 5.26 -12.32
C LEU A 12 33.27 5.54 -12.45
N ALA A 13 32.73 5.54 -13.68
CA ALA A 13 31.30 5.67 -13.90
C ALA A 13 30.49 4.51 -13.29
N LEU A 14 30.97 3.27 -13.41
CA LEU A 14 30.36 2.08 -12.79
C LEU A 14 30.42 2.15 -11.26
N ILE A 15 31.52 2.61 -10.67
CA ILE A 15 31.66 2.80 -9.21
C ILE A 15 30.72 3.92 -8.71
N VAL A 16 30.61 5.03 -9.44
CA VAL A 16 29.69 6.13 -9.10
C VAL A 16 28.21 5.69 -9.25
N CYS A 17 27.88 4.95 -10.30
CA CYS A 17 26.51 4.39 -10.47
C CYS A 17 26.19 3.35 -9.38
N SER A 18 27.12 2.50 -9.00
CA SER A 18 26.94 1.53 -7.91
C SER A 18 26.83 2.20 -6.55
N SER A 19 27.55 3.29 -6.29
CA SER A 19 27.49 4.04 -5.02
C SER A 19 26.14 4.75 -4.82
N LEU A 20 25.52 5.28 -5.87
CA LEU A 20 24.21 5.96 -5.80
C LEU A 20 23.05 4.98 -5.56
N SER A 21 23.13 3.76 -6.11
CA SER A 21 22.20 2.67 -5.80
C SER A 21 22.48 2.07 -4.43
N GLY A 22 23.74 1.96 -4.03
CA GLY A 22 24.19 1.44 -2.74
C GLY A 22 23.68 2.22 -1.54
N CYS A 23 23.64 3.56 -1.60
CA CYS A 23 23.10 4.39 -0.53
C CYS A 23 21.60 4.16 -0.27
N TYR A 24 20.84 3.85 -1.32
CA TYR A 24 19.40 3.55 -1.14
C TYR A 24 19.21 2.16 -0.53
N VAL A 25 19.88 1.15 -1.04
CA VAL A 25 19.81 -0.22 -0.51
C VAL A 25 20.28 -0.26 0.93
N MET A 26 21.37 0.46 1.25
CA MET A 26 21.90 0.57 2.60
C MET A 26 20.85 1.17 3.58
N GLN A 27 20.16 2.27 3.21
CA GLN A 27 19.14 2.84 4.09
C GLN A 27 17.94 1.91 4.28
N ALA A 28 17.59 1.12 3.25
CA ALA A 28 16.53 0.13 3.35
C ALA A 28 16.94 -1.02 4.28
N ALA A 29 18.16 -1.55 4.12
CA ALA A 29 18.71 -2.61 4.97
C ALA A 29 18.82 -2.16 6.43
N LEU A 30 19.40 -0.98 6.69
CA LEU A 30 19.54 -0.44 8.04
C LEU A 30 18.19 -0.16 8.68
N GLY A 31 17.20 0.34 7.91
CA GLY A 31 15.86 0.55 8.41
C GLY A 31 15.15 -0.76 8.78
N GLN A 32 15.32 -1.80 7.98
CA GLN A 32 14.79 -3.14 8.30
C GLN A 32 15.47 -3.74 9.53
N LEU A 33 16.79 -3.59 9.65
CA LEU A 33 17.55 -4.05 10.82
C LEU A 33 17.10 -3.32 12.10
N ASP A 34 16.85 -1.99 12.05
CA ASP A 34 16.32 -1.21 13.18
C ASP A 34 14.96 -1.75 13.64
N VAL A 35 14.04 -2.03 12.71
CA VAL A 35 12.74 -2.64 13.02
C VAL A 35 12.94 -4.03 13.66
N SER A 36 13.79 -4.87 13.05
CA SER A 36 14.04 -6.22 13.54
C SER A 36 14.70 -6.26 14.92
N ALA A 37 15.60 -5.31 15.22
CA ALA A 37 16.28 -5.23 16.51
C ALA A 37 15.36 -4.77 17.68
N ARG A 38 14.20 -4.19 17.35
CA ARG A 38 13.20 -3.71 18.33
C ARG A 38 12.09 -4.73 18.62
N ARG A 39 12.16 -5.91 18.02
CA ARG A 39 11.12 -6.93 18.20
C ARG A 39 11.16 -7.55 19.60
N GLU A 40 10.01 -7.58 20.24
CA GLU A 40 9.76 -8.26 21.50
C GLU A 40 8.62 -9.28 21.31
N PRO A 41 8.73 -10.52 21.79
CA PRO A 41 7.65 -11.50 21.70
C PRO A 41 6.37 -11.00 22.37
N ILE A 42 5.23 -11.04 21.69
CA ILE A 42 3.95 -10.60 22.26
C ILE A 42 3.61 -11.41 23.49
N ALA A 43 3.88 -12.72 23.52
CA ALA A 43 3.64 -13.59 24.66
C ALA A 43 4.40 -13.13 25.93
N GLU A 44 5.65 -12.67 25.77
CA GLU A 44 6.44 -12.13 26.88
C GLU A 44 5.87 -10.80 27.38
N LEU A 45 5.49 -9.89 26.45
CA LEU A 45 4.85 -8.64 26.82
C LEU A 45 3.51 -8.86 27.55
N LEU A 46 2.70 -9.82 27.13
CA LEU A 46 1.43 -10.14 27.77
C LEU A 46 1.61 -10.72 29.18
N SER A 47 2.67 -11.47 29.44
CA SER A 47 2.99 -12.03 30.75
C SER A 47 3.69 -11.05 31.69
N SER A 48 4.31 -9.98 31.13
CA SER A 48 5.07 -9.00 31.93
C SER A 48 4.16 -8.04 32.72
N PRO A 49 4.31 -7.91 34.03
CA PRO A 49 3.56 -6.93 34.83
C PRO A 49 3.88 -5.47 34.45
N SER A 50 5.02 -5.21 33.83
CA SER A 50 5.46 -3.87 33.42
C SER A 50 4.81 -3.38 32.11
N THR A 51 4.12 -4.25 31.37
CA THR A 51 3.44 -3.86 30.15
C THR A 51 2.23 -2.98 30.46
N PRO A 52 2.17 -1.74 29.91
CA PRO A 52 1.05 -0.84 30.17
C PRO A 52 -0.28 -1.46 29.70
N ASP A 53 -1.35 -1.30 30.47
CA ASP A 53 -2.67 -1.86 30.16
C ASP A 53 -3.21 -1.49 28.74
N PRO A 54 -3.04 -0.25 28.23
CA PRO A 54 -3.48 0.05 26.88
C PRO A 54 -2.74 -0.78 25.82
N LEU A 55 -1.43 -0.99 25.96
CA LEU A 55 -0.63 -1.81 25.05
C LEU A 55 -1.04 -3.28 25.18
N ARG A 56 -1.18 -3.80 26.41
CA ARG A 56 -1.59 -5.17 26.69
C ARG A 56 -2.89 -5.51 25.96
N ARG A 57 -3.96 -4.71 26.12
CA ARG A 57 -5.25 -4.93 25.43
C ARG A 57 -5.12 -4.97 23.92
N ARG A 58 -4.27 -4.10 23.35
CA ARG A 58 -4.03 -4.09 21.88
C ARG A 58 -3.32 -5.36 21.43
N LEU A 59 -2.33 -5.82 22.19
CA LEU A 59 -1.57 -7.03 21.87
C LEU A 59 -2.40 -8.30 22.06
N GLU A 60 -3.29 -8.36 23.06
CA GLU A 60 -4.27 -9.44 23.24
C GLU A 60 -5.19 -9.55 22.02
N TYR A 61 -5.74 -8.41 21.56
CA TYR A 61 -6.57 -8.36 20.35
C TYR A 61 -5.82 -8.85 19.12
N VAL A 62 -4.56 -8.41 18.94
CA VAL A 62 -3.72 -8.86 17.82
C VAL A 62 -3.44 -10.35 17.88
N ALA A 63 -3.09 -10.89 19.05
CA ALA A 63 -2.82 -12.33 19.21
C ALA A 63 -4.05 -13.18 18.85
N GLU A 64 -5.24 -12.76 19.28
CA GLU A 64 -6.49 -13.43 18.95
C GLU A 64 -6.82 -13.34 17.43
N ALA A 65 -6.65 -12.17 16.82
CA ALA A 65 -6.85 -12.00 15.38
C ALA A 65 -5.83 -12.80 14.56
N ARG A 66 -4.58 -12.92 15.03
CA ARG A 66 -3.52 -13.71 14.40
C ARG A 66 -3.85 -15.21 14.45
N GLU A 67 -4.32 -15.72 15.57
CA GLU A 67 -4.78 -17.12 15.70
C GLU A 67 -5.96 -17.40 14.77
N PHE A 68 -6.96 -16.51 14.74
CA PHE A 68 -8.10 -16.59 13.84
C PHE A 68 -7.67 -16.63 12.37
N ALA A 69 -6.68 -15.80 11.97
CA ALA A 69 -6.16 -15.77 10.62
C ALA A 69 -5.64 -17.14 10.16
N THR A 70 -4.95 -17.85 11.01
CA THR A 70 -4.45 -19.19 10.70
C THR A 70 -5.59 -20.22 10.67
N ARG A 71 -6.43 -20.27 11.70
CA ARG A 71 -7.42 -21.35 11.88
C ARG A 71 -8.62 -21.21 10.98
N GLU A 72 -9.14 -19.98 10.81
CA GLU A 72 -10.42 -19.74 10.14
C GLU A 72 -10.24 -19.18 8.72
N LEU A 73 -9.12 -18.50 8.45
CA LEU A 73 -8.85 -17.92 7.15
C LEU A 73 -7.82 -18.70 6.32
N SER A 74 -7.20 -19.75 6.90
CA SER A 74 -6.14 -20.52 6.25
C SER A 74 -4.98 -19.65 5.73
N LEU A 75 -4.69 -18.57 6.45
CA LEU A 75 -3.52 -17.73 6.19
C LEU A 75 -2.26 -18.37 6.80
N PRO A 76 -1.04 -17.96 6.36
CA PRO A 76 0.20 -18.62 6.76
C PRO A 76 0.37 -18.73 8.28
N ASP A 77 0.74 -19.92 8.76
CA ASP A 77 1.14 -20.16 10.13
C ASP A 77 2.67 -20.05 10.26
N ASN A 78 3.13 -18.85 10.57
CA ASN A 78 4.54 -18.51 10.74
C ASN A 78 4.75 -17.48 11.84
N GLY A 79 5.99 -17.06 12.09
CA GLY A 79 6.32 -16.09 13.15
C GLY A 79 5.90 -14.64 12.87
N SER A 80 5.32 -14.32 11.69
CA SER A 80 4.88 -12.97 11.40
C SER A 80 3.72 -12.57 12.31
N TYR A 81 3.81 -11.34 12.85
CA TYR A 81 2.85 -10.71 13.76
C TYR A 81 2.70 -11.41 15.12
N THR A 82 3.70 -12.21 15.51
CA THR A 82 3.84 -12.78 16.87
C THR A 82 4.76 -11.94 17.77
N THR A 83 5.43 -10.94 17.21
CA THR A 83 6.27 -9.98 17.91
C THR A 83 5.73 -8.56 17.76
N TYR A 84 6.10 -7.67 18.68
CA TYR A 84 5.80 -6.24 18.66
C TYR A 84 7.09 -5.44 18.53
N ALA A 85 7.07 -4.31 17.79
CA ALA A 85 8.19 -3.37 17.74
C ALA A 85 7.70 -1.92 17.81
N ASP A 86 8.23 -1.16 18.77
CA ASP A 86 8.05 0.28 18.84
C ASP A 86 9.17 0.97 18.07
N VAL A 87 8.82 1.55 16.91
CA VAL A 87 9.76 2.29 16.06
C VAL A 87 9.93 3.76 16.47
N GLY A 88 9.22 4.25 17.49
CA GLY A 88 9.33 5.60 18.04
C GLY A 88 8.96 6.72 17.06
N ARG A 89 8.15 6.44 16.05
CA ARG A 89 7.74 7.39 15.00
C ARG A 89 6.35 7.06 14.47
N PRO A 90 5.65 8.04 13.83
CA PRO A 90 4.25 7.87 13.41
C PRO A 90 4.07 6.93 12.21
N TYR A 91 5.13 6.70 11.43
CA TYR A 91 5.12 5.79 10.28
C TYR A 91 6.40 4.97 10.24
N VAL A 92 6.31 3.73 9.82
CA VAL A 92 7.48 2.85 9.67
C VAL A 92 8.28 3.20 8.41
N VAL A 93 7.59 3.55 7.32
CA VAL A 93 8.18 3.91 6.02
C VAL A 93 7.44 5.13 5.45
N TRP A 94 8.13 5.94 4.66
CA TRP A 94 7.56 7.01 3.84
C TRP A 94 7.74 6.68 2.36
N ASN A 95 6.64 6.47 1.67
CA ASN A 95 6.62 6.18 0.24
C ASN A 95 6.57 7.48 -0.58
N VAL A 96 7.46 7.59 -1.55
CA VAL A 96 7.46 8.66 -2.55
C VAL A 96 6.81 8.12 -3.82
N PHE A 97 5.71 8.74 -4.23
CA PHE A 97 5.07 8.54 -5.54
C PHE A 97 5.46 9.69 -6.47
N ALA A 98 5.64 9.41 -7.74
CA ALA A 98 5.93 10.44 -8.73
C ALA A 98 5.35 10.05 -10.10
N THR A 99 4.94 11.09 -10.86
CA THR A 99 4.51 10.98 -12.26
C THR A 99 5.18 12.08 -13.07
N PRO A 100 5.35 11.96 -14.41
CA PRO A 100 5.65 13.13 -15.23
C PRO A 100 4.55 14.20 -15.09
N GLU A 101 4.89 15.47 -15.35
CA GLU A 101 3.96 16.61 -15.20
C GLU A 101 2.64 16.41 -15.96
N PHE A 102 2.73 15.89 -17.18
CA PHE A 102 1.58 15.61 -18.07
C PHE A 102 1.40 14.11 -18.28
N SER A 103 1.33 13.35 -17.17
CA SER A 103 1.02 11.93 -17.20
C SER A 103 0.40 11.49 -15.88
N VAL A 104 -0.54 10.58 -15.94
CA VAL A 104 -1.09 9.87 -14.79
C VAL A 104 -0.41 8.52 -14.56
N GLU A 105 0.56 8.16 -15.43
CA GLU A 105 1.32 6.93 -15.28
C GLU A 105 2.46 7.13 -14.27
N PRO A 106 2.59 6.23 -13.28
CA PRO A 106 3.61 6.38 -12.24
C PRO A 106 5.01 6.14 -12.77
N ARG A 107 5.97 6.85 -12.19
CA ARG A 107 7.36 6.42 -12.24
C ARG A 107 7.49 5.07 -11.55
N ARG A 108 8.35 4.21 -12.09
CA ARG A 108 8.62 2.88 -11.54
C ARG A 108 10.05 2.81 -11.01
N TRP A 109 10.22 2.05 -9.93
CA TRP A 109 11.51 1.72 -9.36
C TRP A 109 11.61 0.21 -9.24
N CYS A 110 12.70 -0.36 -9.76
CA CYS A 110 12.87 -1.81 -9.80
C CYS A 110 13.89 -2.26 -8.76
N PHE A 111 13.54 -3.27 -7.99
CA PHE A 111 14.35 -3.85 -6.92
C PHE A 111 14.47 -5.36 -7.11
N PRO A 112 15.57 -6.00 -6.63
CA PRO A 112 15.82 -7.42 -6.88
C PRO A 112 14.71 -8.36 -6.37
N ILE A 113 14.09 -8.05 -5.22
CA ILE A 113 13.07 -8.91 -4.57
C ILE A 113 11.66 -8.44 -4.95
N ALA A 114 11.35 -7.17 -4.71
CA ALA A 114 10.00 -6.63 -4.93
C ALA A 114 9.63 -6.45 -6.42
N GLY A 115 10.59 -6.59 -7.34
CA GLY A 115 10.38 -6.27 -8.74
C GLY A 115 10.24 -4.75 -8.97
N CYS A 116 9.45 -4.35 -9.98
CA CYS A 116 9.24 -2.94 -10.31
C CYS A 116 7.95 -2.44 -9.66
N VAL A 117 8.09 -1.55 -8.68
CA VAL A 117 6.99 -0.94 -7.93
C VAL A 117 6.79 0.54 -8.31
N VAL A 118 5.62 1.08 -7.99
CA VAL A 118 5.20 2.45 -8.33
C VAL A 118 5.52 3.48 -7.25
N TYR A 119 6.28 3.10 -6.25
CA TYR A 119 6.74 3.98 -5.17
C TYR A 119 8.19 3.70 -4.79
N ARG A 120 8.79 4.62 -4.04
CA ARG A 120 10.11 4.45 -3.45
C ARG A 120 10.04 4.72 -1.95
N GLY A 121 10.27 3.66 -1.14
CA GLY A 121 10.16 3.70 0.32
C GLY A 121 11.42 4.21 1.01
N TYR A 122 11.24 4.95 2.09
CA TYR A 122 12.31 5.46 2.95
C TYR A 122 11.95 5.25 4.42
N PHE A 123 12.88 4.74 5.22
CA PHE A 123 12.73 4.66 6.68
C PHE A 123 12.95 6.00 7.39
N ASN A 124 13.23 7.07 6.64
CA ASN A 124 13.44 8.42 7.16
C ASN A 124 12.64 9.44 6.34
N GLU A 125 11.76 10.19 7.01
CA GLU A 125 10.87 11.19 6.40
C GLU A 125 11.62 12.29 5.65
N ARG A 126 12.72 12.82 6.26
CA ARG A 126 13.52 13.88 5.63
C ARG A 126 14.17 13.40 4.34
N ALA A 127 14.57 12.13 4.28
CA ALA A 127 15.14 11.54 3.06
C ALA A 127 14.07 11.38 1.96
N ALA A 128 12.86 10.94 2.32
CA ALA A 128 11.71 10.85 1.41
C ALA A 128 11.35 12.24 0.85
N THR A 129 11.20 13.23 1.72
CA THR A 129 10.87 14.62 1.36
C THR A 129 11.92 15.24 0.44
N ARG A 130 13.21 15.07 0.75
CA ARG A 130 14.31 15.54 -0.11
C ARG A 130 14.29 14.85 -1.48
N TYR A 131 13.94 13.57 -1.53
CA TYR A 131 13.84 12.86 -2.81
C TYR A 131 12.62 13.36 -3.61
N ALA A 132 11.46 13.54 -3.00
CA ALA A 132 10.29 14.10 -3.64
C ALA A 132 10.55 15.51 -4.19
N LEU A 133 11.24 16.37 -3.42
CA LEU A 133 11.65 17.69 -3.88
C LEU A 133 12.53 17.62 -5.13
N ARG A 134 13.55 16.74 -5.13
CA ARG A 134 14.40 16.55 -6.33
C ARG A 134 13.60 16.07 -7.55
N ARG A 135 12.54 15.25 -7.35
CA ARG A 135 11.66 14.86 -8.45
C ARG A 135 10.87 16.04 -8.99
N ARG A 136 10.32 16.88 -8.11
CA ARG A 136 9.61 18.12 -8.50
C ARG A 136 10.51 19.08 -9.26
N MET A 137 11.76 19.27 -8.82
CA MET A 137 12.75 20.10 -9.52
C MET A 137 13.11 19.58 -10.93
N ARG A 138 12.84 18.30 -11.21
CA ARG A 138 13.00 17.67 -12.54
C ARG A 138 11.72 17.67 -13.38
N GLY A 139 10.68 18.38 -12.94
CA GLY A 139 9.42 18.52 -13.65
C GLY A 139 8.43 17.37 -13.39
N ASP A 140 8.63 16.54 -12.37
CA ASP A 140 7.60 15.56 -11.99
C ASP A 140 6.62 16.15 -10.96
N ASP A 141 5.39 15.66 -10.98
CA ASP A 141 4.54 15.66 -9.80
C ASP A 141 5.05 14.59 -8.82
N ALA A 142 5.26 14.96 -7.57
CA ALA A 142 5.69 14.00 -6.56
C ALA A 142 5.03 14.27 -5.21
N THR A 143 4.67 13.21 -4.49
CA THR A 143 4.09 13.28 -3.15
C THR A 143 4.76 12.27 -2.23
N VAL A 144 4.67 12.52 -0.91
CA VAL A 144 5.14 11.62 0.14
C VAL A 144 3.94 11.17 0.95
N GLY A 145 3.81 9.86 1.14
CA GLY A 145 2.81 9.24 2.01
C GLY A 145 3.47 8.42 3.11
N GLY A 146 3.03 8.60 4.36
CA GLY A 146 3.43 7.74 5.48
C GLY A 146 2.75 6.38 5.39
N VAL A 147 3.49 5.32 5.71
CA VAL A 147 3.02 3.94 5.72
C VAL A 147 3.18 3.41 7.14
N ALA A 148 2.07 2.95 7.72
CA ALA A 148 2.06 2.49 9.10
C ALA A 148 2.32 0.98 9.23
N ALA A 149 2.08 0.20 8.18
CA ALA A 149 2.37 -1.24 8.10
C ALA A 149 2.98 -1.58 6.75
N TYR A 150 3.75 -2.65 6.67
CA TYR A 150 4.25 -3.23 5.43
C TYR A 150 4.57 -4.71 5.65
N SER A 151 4.55 -5.48 4.56
CA SER A 151 4.98 -6.87 4.59
C SER A 151 6.35 -7.02 3.92
N THR A 152 7.19 -7.87 4.50
CA THR A 152 8.42 -8.34 3.86
C THR A 152 8.19 -9.58 2.99
N LEU A 153 6.92 -9.88 2.69
CA LEU A 153 6.49 -11.02 1.87
C LEU A 153 6.94 -12.39 2.46
N GLY A 154 7.10 -12.45 3.78
CA GLY A 154 7.57 -13.65 4.47
C GLY A 154 9.08 -13.88 4.42
N HIS A 155 9.88 -12.95 3.85
CA HIS A 155 11.35 -13.01 3.92
C HIS A 155 11.87 -12.78 5.32
N PHE A 156 11.13 -12.05 6.15
CA PHE A 156 11.33 -11.87 7.58
C PHE A 156 10.01 -12.09 8.31
N GLU A 157 10.08 -12.40 9.59
CA GLU A 157 8.91 -12.43 10.47
C GLU A 157 8.54 -10.98 10.81
N ASP A 158 7.52 -10.45 10.16
CA ASP A 158 7.11 -9.06 10.33
C ASP A 158 6.47 -8.84 11.71
N PRO A 159 6.88 -7.80 12.48
CA PRO A 159 6.27 -7.49 13.75
C PRO A 159 4.97 -6.68 13.62
N VAL A 160 4.13 -6.72 14.64
CA VAL A 160 3.15 -5.68 14.90
C VAL A 160 3.89 -4.40 15.30
N LEU A 161 3.51 -3.27 14.70
CA LEU A 161 4.18 -2.00 14.95
C LEU A 161 3.35 -1.06 15.80
N ASN A 162 4.01 -0.22 16.63
CA ASN A 162 3.33 0.84 17.37
C ASN A 162 2.50 1.76 16.45
N THR A 163 2.92 1.94 15.21
CA THR A 163 2.26 2.74 14.16
C THR A 163 0.87 2.21 13.78
N MET A 164 0.58 0.93 14.04
CA MET A 164 -0.70 0.26 13.78
C MET A 164 -1.65 0.31 14.98
N LEU A 165 -1.11 0.40 16.21
CA LEU A 165 -1.91 0.24 17.44
C LEU A 165 -2.89 1.38 17.70
N GLY A 166 -2.74 2.54 17.06
CA GLY A 166 -3.69 3.65 17.13
C GLY A 166 -4.95 3.48 16.27
N TRP A 167 -5.02 2.46 15.43
CA TRP A 167 -6.18 2.18 14.59
C TRP A 167 -7.34 1.57 15.37
N ASN A 168 -8.56 1.64 14.82
CA ASN A 168 -9.66 0.88 15.39
C ASN A 168 -9.47 -0.63 15.18
N ASP A 169 -10.21 -1.44 15.91
CA ASP A 169 -10.08 -2.89 15.95
C ASP A 169 -10.28 -3.53 14.57
N ALA A 170 -11.30 -3.10 13.84
CA ALA A 170 -11.58 -3.61 12.50
C ALA A 170 -10.41 -3.31 11.52
N GLN A 171 -9.87 -2.10 11.57
CA GLN A 171 -8.74 -1.71 10.74
C GLN A 171 -7.48 -2.49 11.10
N LEU A 172 -7.23 -2.72 12.38
CA LEU A 172 -6.06 -3.47 12.83
C LEU A 172 -6.12 -4.93 12.39
N ALA A 173 -7.25 -5.62 12.61
CA ALA A 173 -7.44 -7.01 12.17
C ALA A 173 -7.41 -7.12 10.65
N GLY A 174 -8.11 -6.23 9.94
CA GLY A 174 -8.13 -6.21 8.47
C GLY A 174 -6.73 -6.06 7.88
N THR A 175 -5.93 -5.11 8.38
CA THR A 175 -4.55 -4.95 7.91
C THR A 175 -3.70 -6.20 8.20
N LEU A 176 -3.86 -6.83 9.36
CA LEU A 176 -3.17 -8.08 9.66
C LEU A 176 -3.47 -9.17 8.62
N PHE A 177 -4.73 -9.35 8.25
CA PHE A 177 -5.14 -10.32 7.23
C PHE A 177 -4.62 -9.94 5.84
N HIS A 178 -4.61 -8.66 5.50
CA HIS A 178 -4.06 -8.10 4.26
C HIS A 178 -2.59 -8.44 4.10
N GLU A 179 -1.78 -8.12 5.11
CA GLU A 179 -0.34 -8.35 5.06
C GLU A 179 0.03 -9.85 5.07
N LEU A 180 -0.74 -10.68 5.78
CA LEU A 180 -0.58 -12.14 5.71
C LEU A 180 -0.96 -12.70 4.34
N ALA A 181 -1.94 -12.10 3.65
CA ALA A 181 -2.30 -12.53 2.30
C ALA A 181 -1.16 -12.33 1.30
N HIS A 182 -0.37 -11.25 1.43
CA HIS A 182 0.82 -11.03 0.60
C HIS A 182 1.87 -12.15 0.72
N GLN A 183 1.91 -12.83 1.86
CA GLN A 183 2.81 -13.98 2.05
C GLN A 183 2.28 -15.27 1.40
N LEU A 184 0.99 -15.31 1.07
CA LEU A 184 0.36 -16.48 0.45
C LEU A 184 0.44 -16.46 -1.08
N VAL A 185 0.19 -15.30 -1.69
CA VAL A 185 0.26 -15.07 -3.15
C VAL A 185 0.88 -13.71 -3.42
N TYR A 186 2.00 -13.70 -4.13
CA TYR A 186 2.68 -12.49 -4.57
C TYR A 186 3.32 -12.69 -5.93
N VAL A 187 3.09 -11.75 -6.85
CA VAL A 187 3.69 -11.72 -8.19
C VAL A 187 4.59 -10.50 -8.32
N ALA A 188 5.91 -10.72 -8.42
CA ALA A 188 6.87 -9.63 -8.54
C ALA A 188 6.57 -8.73 -9.75
N GLY A 189 6.47 -7.42 -9.53
CA GLY A 189 6.18 -6.43 -10.58
C GLY A 189 4.69 -6.27 -10.95
N ASP A 190 3.78 -6.95 -10.26
CA ASP A 190 2.33 -6.83 -10.46
C ASP A 190 1.59 -6.34 -9.21
N SER A 191 1.88 -5.10 -8.80
CA SER A 191 1.29 -4.50 -7.61
C SER A 191 -0.24 -4.46 -7.66
N GLU A 192 -0.84 -4.24 -8.85
CA GLU A 192 -2.29 -4.18 -9.03
C GLU A 192 -2.98 -5.51 -8.64
N PHE A 193 -2.43 -6.62 -9.10
CA PHE A 193 -2.90 -7.96 -8.75
C PHE A 193 -2.68 -8.27 -7.26
N ASN A 194 -1.49 -7.99 -6.74
CA ASN A 194 -1.12 -8.31 -5.36
C ASN A 194 -2.00 -7.57 -4.35
N GLU A 195 -2.19 -6.26 -4.54
CA GLU A 195 -3.01 -5.43 -3.65
C GLU A 195 -4.50 -5.78 -3.74
N ALA A 196 -4.99 -6.08 -4.95
CA ALA A 196 -6.38 -6.50 -5.12
C ALA A 196 -6.66 -7.86 -4.48
N PHE A 197 -5.73 -8.81 -4.56
CA PHE A 197 -5.82 -10.09 -3.87
C PHE A 197 -5.86 -9.90 -2.35
N ALA A 198 -4.89 -9.16 -1.80
CA ALA A 198 -4.83 -8.90 -0.36
C ALA A 198 -6.08 -8.16 0.14
N THR A 199 -6.60 -7.20 -0.63
CA THR A 199 -7.85 -6.48 -0.31
C THR A 199 -9.05 -7.44 -0.23
N VAL A 200 -9.19 -8.40 -1.15
CA VAL A 200 -10.31 -9.36 -1.12
C VAL A 200 -10.18 -10.30 0.08
N VAL A 201 -8.96 -10.73 0.43
CA VAL A 201 -8.72 -11.55 1.64
C VAL A 201 -9.01 -10.76 2.90
N GLU A 202 -8.55 -9.50 2.99
CA GLU A 202 -8.85 -8.58 4.09
C GLU A 202 -10.35 -8.46 4.33
N GLU A 203 -11.11 -8.17 3.25
CA GLU A 203 -12.55 -7.97 3.33
C GLU A 203 -13.29 -9.24 3.78
N ALA A 204 -12.99 -10.38 3.18
CA ALA A 204 -13.60 -11.66 3.52
C ALA A 204 -13.21 -12.11 4.95
N GLY A 205 -11.96 -11.89 5.32
CA GLY A 205 -11.43 -12.22 6.65
C GLY A 205 -12.06 -11.35 7.73
N LEU A 206 -12.12 -10.04 7.51
CA LEU A 206 -12.68 -9.11 8.49
C LEU A 206 -14.19 -9.32 8.68
N GLU A 207 -14.95 -9.62 7.62
CA GLU A 207 -16.35 -9.97 7.77
C GLU A 207 -16.56 -11.21 8.63
N ARG A 208 -15.75 -12.25 8.45
CA ARG A 208 -15.79 -13.47 9.27
C ARG A 208 -15.38 -13.20 10.71
N TRP A 209 -14.31 -12.42 10.89
CA TRP A 209 -13.80 -12.03 12.21
C TRP A 209 -14.84 -11.27 13.02
N LEU A 210 -15.46 -10.24 12.46
CA LEU A 210 -16.46 -9.45 13.16
C LEU A 210 -17.72 -10.27 13.50
N LYS A 211 -18.12 -11.20 12.62
CA LYS A 211 -19.19 -12.16 12.92
C LYS A 211 -18.80 -13.12 14.04
N PHE A 212 -17.58 -13.66 13.99
CA PHE A 212 -17.05 -14.54 15.04
C PHE A 212 -17.00 -13.85 16.41
N LYS A 213 -16.67 -12.56 16.45
CA LYS A 213 -16.67 -11.75 17.66
C LYS A 213 -18.06 -11.28 18.11
N GLY A 214 -19.14 -11.51 17.33
CA GLY A 214 -20.49 -11.00 17.63
C GLY A 214 -20.57 -9.47 17.55
N LEU A 215 -19.79 -8.84 16.67
CA LEU A 215 -19.67 -7.38 16.53
C LEU A 215 -20.45 -6.88 15.32
N GLU A 216 -21.77 -7.09 15.27
CA GLU A 216 -22.63 -6.74 14.14
C GLU A 216 -22.61 -5.24 13.83
N LYS A 217 -22.60 -4.38 14.85
CA LYS A 217 -22.56 -2.91 14.66
C LYS A 217 -21.25 -2.46 14.03
N ASP A 218 -20.14 -3.08 14.40
CA ASP A 218 -18.83 -2.79 13.82
C ASP A 218 -18.77 -3.29 12.38
N LEU A 219 -19.38 -4.43 12.07
CA LEU A 219 -19.52 -4.96 10.72
C LEU A 219 -20.33 -4.01 9.82
N GLU A 220 -21.45 -3.48 10.32
CA GLU A 220 -22.25 -2.50 9.57
C GLU A 220 -21.48 -1.18 9.34
N SER A 221 -20.81 -0.70 10.37
CA SER A 221 -19.96 0.50 10.31
C SER A 221 -18.83 0.33 9.32
N TRP A 222 -18.15 -0.81 9.35
CA TRP A 222 -17.09 -1.16 8.40
C TRP A 222 -17.64 -1.26 6.96
N ARG A 223 -18.77 -1.92 6.75
CA ARG A 223 -19.40 -2.00 5.42
C ARG A 223 -19.78 -0.62 4.86
N LEU A 224 -20.26 0.28 5.73
CA LEU A 224 -20.56 1.66 5.34
C LEU A 224 -19.26 2.40 4.95
N GLN A 225 -18.21 2.27 5.75
CA GLN A 225 -16.92 2.86 5.44
C GLN A 225 -16.32 2.30 4.14
N ARG A 226 -16.49 1.01 3.92
CA ARG A 226 -16.05 0.34 2.69
C ARG A 226 -16.78 0.87 1.44
N ARG A 227 -18.09 1.07 1.51
CA ARG A 227 -18.86 1.69 0.41
C ARG A 227 -18.36 3.10 0.12
N ARG A 228 -18.15 3.93 1.16
CA ARG A 228 -17.59 5.28 1.00
C ARG A 228 -16.21 5.26 0.35
N ASN A 229 -15.38 4.31 0.73
CA ASN A 229 -14.04 4.16 0.13
C ASN A 229 -14.14 3.81 -1.38
N VAL A 230 -15.02 2.91 -1.76
CA VAL A 230 -15.25 2.56 -3.18
C VAL A 230 -15.69 3.79 -3.98
N GLU A 231 -16.68 4.56 -3.48
CA GLU A 231 -17.15 5.78 -4.15
C GLU A 231 -16.05 6.84 -4.25
N PHE A 232 -15.23 7.01 -3.19
CA PHE A 232 -14.08 7.91 -3.20
C PHE A 232 -13.04 7.48 -4.26
N ILE A 233 -12.72 6.20 -4.33
CA ILE A 233 -11.78 5.67 -5.34
C ILE A 233 -12.32 5.86 -6.76
N GLN A 234 -13.60 5.61 -6.99
CA GLN A 234 -14.24 5.85 -8.29
C GLN A 234 -14.12 7.31 -8.72
N LEU A 235 -14.29 8.26 -7.79
CA LEU A 235 -14.07 9.68 -8.04
C LEU A 235 -12.62 9.97 -8.48
N LEU A 236 -11.63 9.38 -7.82
CA LEU A 236 -10.22 9.54 -8.19
C LEU A 236 -9.91 8.91 -9.56
N LEU A 237 -10.45 7.72 -9.84
CA LEU A 237 -10.27 7.04 -11.13
C LEU A 237 -10.90 7.83 -12.28
N ALA A 238 -12.12 8.37 -12.11
CA ALA A 238 -12.76 9.23 -13.11
C ALA A 238 -11.92 10.48 -13.41
N THR A 239 -11.35 11.12 -12.37
CA THR A 239 -10.45 12.27 -12.53
C THR A 239 -9.17 11.86 -13.27
N ARG A 240 -8.61 10.69 -12.94
CA ARG A 240 -7.44 10.15 -13.62
C ARG A 240 -7.68 9.97 -15.12
N GLU A 241 -8.82 9.41 -15.51
CA GLU A 241 -9.15 9.20 -16.92
C GLU A 241 -9.35 10.54 -17.67
N ARG A 242 -9.98 11.55 -17.05
CA ARG A 242 -10.09 12.91 -17.63
C ARG A 242 -8.72 13.54 -17.85
N LEU A 243 -7.82 13.44 -16.87
CA LEU A 243 -6.43 13.94 -17.00
C LEU A 243 -5.65 13.17 -18.07
N LYS A 244 -5.82 11.85 -18.17
CA LYS A 244 -5.20 11.04 -19.22
C LYS A 244 -5.63 11.49 -20.61
N ALA A 245 -6.93 11.73 -20.81
CA ALA A 245 -7.47 12.26 -22.07
C ALA A 245 -6.92 13.67 -22.37
N LEU A 246 -6.84 14.55 -21.36
CA LEU A 246 -6.25 15.89 -21.50
C LEU A 246 -4.79 15.80 -21.98
N TYR A 247 -3.97 14.94 -21.37
CA TYR A 247 -2.56 14.83 -21.74
C TYR A 247 -2.32 14.18 -23.12
N ALA A 248 -3.30 13.44 -23.63
CA ALA A 248 -3.29 12.89 -24.98
C ALA A 248 -3.89 13.83 -26.04
N SER A 249 -4.44 14.99 -25.67
CA SER A 249 -5.20 15.88 -26.59
C SER A 249 -4.35 16.68 -27.57
N GLY A 250 -3.02 16.72 -27.41
CA GLY A 250 -2.15 17.58 -28.20
C GLY A 250 -2.18 19.08 -27.82
N ALA A 251 -2.83 19.43 -26.71
CA ALA A 251 -2.85 20.80 -26.18
C ALA A 251 -1.44 21.30 -25.81
N SER A 252 -1.23 22.61 -25.83
CA SER A 252 0.04 23.19 -25.41
C SER A 252 0.33 22.93 -23.93
N PRO A 253 1.61 22.93 -23.49
CA PRO A 253 1.95 22.76 -22.07
C PRO A 253 1.30 23.80 -21.14
N ALA A 254 1.12 25.03 -21.61
CA ALA A 254 0.45 26.09 -20.84
C ALA A 254 -1.04 25.75 -20.65
N GLU A 255 -1.72 25.34 -21.70
CA GLU A 255 -3.13 24.95 -21.66
C GLU A 255 -3.31 23.67 -20.82
N MET A 256 -2.44 22.66 -20.96
CA MET A 256 -2.50 21.47 -20.11
C MET A 256 -2.36 21.79 -18.61
N ARG A 257 -1.50 22.75 -18.22
CA ARG A 257 -1.38 23.19 -16.81
C ARG A 257 -2.65 23.85 -16.32
N ALA A 258 -3.24 24.73 -17.10
CA ALA A 258 -4.48 25.43 -16.75
C ALA A 258 -5.62 24.41 -16.55
N ARG A 259 -5.87 23.56 -17.54
CA ARG A 259 -6.93 22.52 -17.48
C ARG A 259 -6.68 21.46 -16.40
N LYS A 260 -5.41 21.10 -16.14
CA LYS A 260 -5.05 20.25 -14.99
C LYS A 260 -5.48 20.88 -13.66
N HIS A 261 -5.24 22.19 -13.48
CA HIS A 261 -5.67 22.90 -12.28
C HIS A 261 -7.20 22.89 -12.15
N GLU A 262 -7.93 23.12 -13.24
CA GLU A 262 -9.39 23.04 -13.29
C GLU A 262 -9.90 21.63 -12.92
N GLU A 263 -9.29 20.56 -13.43
CA GLU A 263 -9.67 19.17 -13.10
C GLU A 263 -9.46 18.84 -11.62
N PHE A 264 -8.40 19.32 -10.97
CA PHE A 264 -8.25 19.16 -9.52
C PHE A 264 -9.23 20.05 -8.72
N GLY A 265 -9.61 21.21 -9.25
CA GLY A 265 -10.71 22.03 -8.71
C GLY A 265 -12.05 21.29 -8.80
N ARG A 266 -12.34 20.70 -9.96
CA ARG A 266 -13.51 19.87 -10.19
C ARG A 266 -13.54 18.65 -9.25
N LEU A 267 -12.43 17.96 -9.06
CA LEU A 267 -12.31 16.85 -8.13
C LEU A 267 -12.70 17.25 -6.69
N LYS A 268 -12.24 18.41 -6.22
CA LYS A 268 -12.63 18.95 -4.90
C LYS A 268 -14.11 19.25 -4.81
N PHE A 269 -14.69 19.83 -5.87
CA PHE A 269 -16.13 20.10 -5.92
C PHE A 269 -16.93 18.80 -5.92
N GLU A 270 -16.58 17.81 -6.74
CA GLU A 270 -17.24 16.50 -6.79
C GLU A 270 -17.15 15.76 -5.44
N TYR A 271 -16.02 15.88 -4.72
CA TYR A 271 -15.90 15.38 -3.34
C TYR A 271 -16.85 16.09 -2.38
N THR A 272 -17.06 17.41 -2.50
CA THR A 272 -18.00 18.13 -1.65
C THR A 272 -19.43 17.59 -1.84
N GLN A 273 -19.81 17.29 -3.08
CA GLN A 273 -21.10 16.67 -3.38
C GLN A 273 -21.19 15.24 -2.80
N LEU A 274 -20.12 14.48 -2.90
CA LEU A 274 -20.03 13.12 -2.34
C LEU A 274 -20.13 13.14 -0.81
N LYS A 275 -19.41 14.06 -0.15
CA LYS A 275 -19.47 14.27 1.29
C LYS A 275 -20.88 14.63 1.77
N ALA A 276 -21.62 15.47 1.03
CA ALA A 276 -23.00 15.81 1.34
C ALA A 276 -23.91 14.57 1.29
N ARG A 277 -23.76 13.70 0.25
CA ARG A 277 -24.51 12.43 0.16
C ARG A 277 -24.20 11.46 1.31
N TRP A 278 -23.00 11.55 1.90
CA TRP A 278 -22.60 10.76 3.07
C TRP A 278 -23.05 11.36 4.41
N GLY A 279 -23.92 12.37 4.39
CA GLY A 279 -24.37 13.04 5.62
C GLY A 279 -23.30 13.89 6.30
N GLY A 280 -22.35 14.43 5.52
CA GLY A 280 -21.26 15.27 6.03
C GLY A 280 -20.02 14.50 6.50
N TYR A 281 -19.90 13.22 6.20
CA TYR A 281 -18.72 12.44 6.61
C TYR A 281 -17.41 13.04 6.09
N ALA A 282 -16.52 13.41 7.00
CA ALA A 282 -15.30 14.19 6.75
C ALA A 282 -14.01 13.35 6.64
N GLY A 283 -14.11 12.03 6.56
CA GLY A 283 -12.94 11.12 6.65
C GLY A 283 -11.86 11.32 5.58
N TYR A 284 -12.20 11.98 4.46
CA TYR A 284 -11.23 12.29 3.38
C TYR A 284 -10.85 13.77 3.31
N ASP A 285 -11.32 14.64 4.21
CA ASP A 285 -11.01 16.09 4.20
C ASP A 285 -9.51 16.34 4.25
N ALA A 286 -8.78 15.63 5.10
CA ALA A 286 -7.33 15.75 5.24
C ALA A 286 -6.57 15.43 3.93
N TRP A 287 -7.11 14.53 3.09
CA TRP A 287 -6.54 14.25 1.78
C TRP A 287 -6.74 15.43 0.81
N PHE A 288 -7.91 16.10 0.83
CA PHE A 288 -8.23 17.24 -0.01
C PHE A 288 -7.59 18.57 0.45
N ASN A 289 -7.17 18.66 1.70
CA ASN A 289 -6.48 19.84 2.23
C ASN A 289 -5.02 19.97 1.76
N ARG A 290 -4.54 19.04 0.93
CA ARG A 290 -3.20 19.06 0.33
C ARG A 290 -3.20 19.77 -1.01
N ALA A 291 -2.00 20.19 -1.47
CA ALA A 291 -1.80 20.57 -2.86
C ALA A 291 -1.80 19.30 -3.72
N LEU A 292 -2.94 19.03 -4.38
CA LEU A 292 -3.13 17.81 -5.16
C LEU A 292 -2.40 17.89 -6.51
N GLY A 293 -1.94 16.76 -6.99
CA GLY A 293 -1.34 16.57 -8.30
C GLY A 293 -1.45 15.10 -8.75
N ASN A 294 -0.98 14.79 -9.95
CA ASN A 294 -1.11 13.45 -10.56
C ASN A 294 -0.61 12.32 -9.65
N ALA A 295 0.49 12.55 -8.91
CA ALA A 295 1.06 11.54 -8.02
C ALA A 295 0.10 11.07 -6.91
N HIS A 296 -0.89 11.89 -6.53
CA HIS A 296 -1.92 11.52 -5.55
C HIS A 296 -2.95 10.53 -6.11
N LEU A 297 -3.08 10.42 -7.44
CA LEU A 297 -4.02 9.50 -8.09
C LEU A 297 -3.40 8.12 -8.35
N VAL A 298 -2.08 7.95 -8.14
CA VAL A 298 -1.37 6.70 -8.42
C VAL A 298 -1.91 5.55 -7.58
N SER A 299 -2.08 5.75 -6.28
CA SER A 299 -2.54 4.72 -5.36
C SER A 299 -3.95 4.21 -5.70
N ALA A 300 -4.86 5.10 -6.12
CA ALA A 300 -6.22 4.71 -6.48
C ALA A 300 -6.25 3.65 -7.60
N ALA A 301 -5.45 3.83 -8.65
CA ALA A 301 -5.36 2.89 -9.77
C ALA A 301 -4.66 1.57 -9.37
N THR A 302 -3.61 1.66 -8.52
CA THR A 302 -2.81 0.49 -8.14
C THR A 302 -3.57 -0.48 -7.25
N TYR A 303 -4.44 0.03 -6.37
CA TYR A 303 -5.04 -0.80 -5.31
C TYR A 303 -6.46 -1.29 -5.62
N HIS A 304 -7.13 -0.82 -6.67
CA HIS A 304 -8.58 -1.09 -6.82
C HIS A 304 -9.04 -1.58 -8.20
N GLY A 305 -8.19 -1.56 -9.23
CA GLY A 305 -8.59 -1.92 -10.60
C GLY A 305 -9.05 -3.37 -10.76
N CYS A 306 -8.44 -4.32 -10.04
CA CYS A 306 -8.71 -5.75 -10.19
C CYS A 306 -9.57 -6.36 -9.06
N VAL A 307 -9.93 -5.58 -8.02
CA VAL A 307 -10.70 -6.08 -6.86
C VAL A 307 -12.03 -6.72 -7.26
N PRO A 308 -12.85 -6.13 -8.17
CA PRO A 308 -14.12 -6.74 -8.56
C PRO A 308 -13.97 -8.13 -9.18
N GLY A 309 -13.00 -8.32 -10.09
CA GLY A 309 -12.76 -9.61 -10.74
C GLY A 309 -12.25 -10.68 -9.78
N ILE A 310 -11.36 -10.30 -8.84
CA ILE A 310 -10.85 -11.23 -7.83
C ILE A 310 -11.96 -11.62 -6.84
N ARG A 311 -12.83 -10.67 -6.45
CA ARG A 311 -13.99 -10.96 -5.60
C ARG A 311 -14.95 -11.94 -6.29
N ALA A 312 -15.22 -11.77 -7.59
CA ALA A 312 -16.06 -12.69 -8.33
C ALA A 312 -15.52 -14.13 -8.32
N ILE A 313 -14.18 -14.32 -8.30
CA ILE A 313 -13.57 -15.65 -8.14
C ILE A 313 -13.88 -16.22 -6.75
N LEU A 314 -13.75 -15.44 -5.68
CA LEU A 314 -14.12 -15.91 -4.33
C LEU A 314 -15.60 -16.32 -4.25
N GLU A 315 -16.48 -15.55 -4.88
CA GLU A 315 -17.91 -15.86 -4.96
C GLU A 315 -18.16 -17.15 -5.76
N GLN A 316 -17.47 -17.37 -6.90
CA GLN A 316 -17.54 -18.60 -7.69
C GLN A 316 -17.09 -19.84 -6.91
N GLU A 317 -16.12 -19.68 -6.00
CA GLU A 317 -15.68 -20.75 -5.10
C GLU A 317 -16.59 -20.87 -3.85
N GLY A 318 -17.76 -20.23 -3.83
CA GLY A 318 -18.72 -20.29 -2.72
C GLY A 318 -18.21 -19.67 -1.42
N GLY A 319 -17.22 -18.80 -1.50
CA GLY A 319 -16.55 -18.23 -0.33
C GLY A 319 -15.53 -19.15 0.32
N ASP A 320 -15.22 -20.31 -0.25
CA ASP A 320 -14.19 -21.26 0.25
C ASP A 320 -12.80 -20.66 0.03
N LEU A 321 -12.15 -20.20 1.10
CA LEU A 321 -10.84 -19.54 1.02
C LEU A 321 -9.73 -20.49 0.51
N PRO A 322 -9.58 -21.72 0.97
CA PRO A 322 -8.59 -22.66 0.41
C PRO A 322 -8.72 -22.85 -1.10
N ARG A 323 -9.93 -23.05 -1.63
CA ARG A 323 -10.19 -23.16 -3.08
C ARG A 323 -9.87 -21.87 -3.81
N PHE A 324 -10.30 -20.73 -3.26
CA PHE A 324 -9.98 -19.42 -3.77
C PHE A 324 -8.45 -19.20 -3.85
N TYR A 325 -7.70 -19.53 -2.79
CA TYR A 325 -6.24 -19.43 -2.80
C TYR A 325 -5.58 -20.30 -3.85
N ALA A 326 -6.07 -21.52 -4.06
CA ALA A 326 -5.58 -22.39 -5.12
C ALA A 326 -5.79 -21.78 -6.53
N ARG A 327 -6.95 -21.17 -6.77
CA ARG A 327 -7.25 -20.45 -8.02
C ARG A 327 -6.34 -19.23 -8.19
N MET A 328 -6.12 -18.45 -7.14
CA MET A 328 -5.25 -17.28 -7.20
C MET A 328 -3.78 -17.66 -7.43
N LYS A 329 -3.28 -18.76 -6.84
CA LYS A 329 -1.95 -19.31 -7.12
C LYS A 329 -1.81 -19.76 -8.57
N ALA A 330 -2.84 -20.36 -9.15
CA ALA A 330 -2.83 -20.73 -10.57
C ALA A 330 -2.75 -19.49 -11.47
N LEU A 331 -3.57 -18.47 -11.20
CA LEU A 331 -3.54 -17.18 -11.92
C LEU A 331 -2.21 -16.44 -11.76
N ALA A 332 -1.55 -16.54 -10.63
CA ALA A 332 -0.23 -15.94 -10.40
C ALA A 332 0.84 -16.45 -11.39
N ASN A 333 0.69 -17.65 -11.93
CA ASN A 333 1.59 -18.22 -12.93
C ASN A 333 1.29 -17.81 -14.39
N GLU A 334 0.16 -17.11 -14.63
CA GLU A 334 -0.16 -16.57 -15.96
C GLU A 334 0.64 -15.30 -16.27
N SER A 335 0.64 -14.84 -17.52
CA SER A 335 1.23 -13.54 -17.87
C SER A 335 0.44 -12.39 -17.23
N LYS A 336 1.08 -11.25 -17.03
CA LYS A 336 0.44 -10.05 -16.47
C LYS A 336 -0.73 -9.58 -17.33
N GLU A 337 -0.58 -9.66 -18.65
CA GLU A 337 -1.60 -9.27 -19.63
C GLU A 337 -2.83 -10.17 -19.53
N ALA A 338 -2.64 -11.49 -19.38
CA ALA A 338 -3.73 -12.46 -19.21
C ALA A 338 -4.49 -12.23 -17.90
N ARG A 339 -3.77 -12.02 -16.78
CA ARG A 339 -4.40 -11.67 -15.50
C ARG A 339 -5.22 -10.39 -15.60
N ARG A 340 -4.61 -9.33 -16.17
CA ARG A 340 -5.26 -8.03 -16.29
C ARG A 340 -6.52 -8.09 -17.15
N SER A 341 -6.46 -8.76 -18.29
CA SER A 341 -7.63 -8.94 -19.17
C SER A 341 -8.79 -9.69 -18.51
N ARG A 342 -8.47 -10.62 -17.61
CA ARG A 342 -9.46 -11.46 -16.91
C ARG A 342 -10.04 -10.81 -15.66
N LEU A 343 -9.23 -10.04 -14.91
CA LEU A 343 -9.55 -9.60 -13.56
C LEU A 343 -9.83 -8.11 -13.44
N CYS A 344 -9.26 -7.30 -14.35
CA CYS A 344 -9.25 -5.85 -14.18
C CYS A 344 -10.12 -5.19 -15.25
N THR A 345 -11.08 -4.40 -14.83
CA THR A 345 -12.01 -3.64 -15.68
C THR A 345 -11.60 -2.17 -15.77
#